data_3c744f8fbc03859dab9768a769e8eb0e
#
_entry.id   3c744f8fbc03859dab9768a769e8eb0e
#
_cell.length_a   1.000
_cell.length_b   1.000
_cell.length_c   1.000
_cell.angle_alpha   90.00
_cell.angle_beta   90.00
_cell.angle_gamma   90.00
#
_symmetry.space_group_name_H-M   'P 1'
#
loop_
_entity.id
_entity.type
_entity.pdbx_description
1 polymer ?
#
loop_
_entity_poly.entity_id
_entity_poly.type
_entity_poly.pdbx_seq_one_letter_code
_entity_poly.pdbx_strand_id
1 'polypeptide(L)'
;MPKQIRYVFAGDLLGQCIASSFGISELNCPTIGMYGACSTMGLTLSTGAMFVNAGYADHVLCVTSSHYASAERQFRFPSDYGNQRPLSAEWTVTGSGAVVLESVQAHTTTQLDIPLAKITGVTTGKIVDYGITDSMNMGAAMAPAACDTIVQHFEDFKTKPSDYDKIITGDLSQIGSKLLIDLLCEKKIDISDRHMDCGLEIFERKEQDVHAGGSGCGCSAVILAAYILPQIQKKIWKRVLFVPTGALLSKISFNEGASIPGIAHAVVIEALDSFDERFEKKQKAMSLAEGGKSCRNI
;
A
#
# COMPACT_ATOMS: atom_id res chain seq x y z
N MET A 1 4.95 15.27 18.47
CA MET A 1 4.96 14.50 17.21
C MET A 1 4.82 15.34 15.95
N PRO A 2 3.86 16.26 15.75
CA PRO A 2 3.75 16.97 14.46
C PRO A 2 4.99 17.72 14.02
N LYS A 3 5.82 18.22 14.94
CA LYS A 3 7.02 19.02 14.60
C LYS A 3 8.16 18.22 13.96
N GLN A 4 8.13 16.90 14.02
CA GLN A 4 9.16 16.03 13.43
C GLN A 4 8.77 15.57 12.01
N ILE A 5 7.48 15.55 11.67
CA ILE A 5 7.00 15.17 10.33
C ILE A 5 7.30 16.31 9.36
N ARG A 6 8.11 16.02 8.34
CA ARG A 6 8.49 17.02 7.33
C ARG A 6 7.50 17.14 6.20
N TYR A 7 6.92 16.00 5.75
CA TYR A 7 5.92 15.93 4.69
C TYR A 7 4.83 14.93 5.05
N VAL A 8 3.63 15.20 4.56
CA VAL A 8 2.51 14.24 4.59
C VAL A 8 2.21 13.83 3.15
N PHE A 9 2.26 12.53 2.88
CA PHE A 9 1.77 11.92 1.65
C PHE A 9 0.40 11.34 1.95
N ALA A 10 -0.64 11.97 1.40
CA ALA A 10 -2.01 11.62 1.75
C ALA A 10 -2.88 11.44 0.51
N GLY A 11 -3.79 10.50 0.59
CA GLY A 11 -4.78 10.30 -0.45
C GLY A 11 -6.03 9.59 0.05
N ASP A 12 -7.03 9.62 -0.78
CA ASP A 12 -8.28 8.91 -0.55
C ASP A 12 -8.81 8.26 -1.84
N LEU A 13 -9.99 7.69 -1.79
CA LEU A 13 -10.56 6.93 -2.89
C LEU A 13 -10.90 7.77 -4.12
N LEU A 14 -11.02 9.09 -3.97
CA LEU A 14 -11.31 10.03 -5.06
C LEU A 14 -10.12 10.93 -5.38
N GLY A 15 -9.94 11.22 -6.66
CA GLY A 15 -8.82 12.02 -7.15
C GLY A 15 -8.77 13.45 -6.62
N GLN A 16 -9.88 14.02 -6.13
CA GLN A 16 -9.90 15.33 -5.50
C GLN A 16 -9.24 15.36 -4.12
N CYS A 17 -9.04 14.21 -3.48
CA CYS A 17 -8.41 14.09 -2.16
C CYS A 17 -9.04 14.98 -1.08
N ILE A 18 -10.36 15.19 -1.13
CA ILE A 18 -11.06 16.11 -0.22
C ILE A 18 -11.02 15.63 1.22
N ALA A 19 -11.30 14.34 1.46
CA ALA A 19 -11.26 13.78 2.81
C ALA A 19 -9.85 13.88 3.42
N SER A 20 -8.83 13.56 2.64
CA SER A 20 -7.43 13.70 3.07
C SER A 20 -7.06 15.15 3.35
N SER A 21 -7.41 16.08 2.46
CA SER A 21 -7.06 17.48 2.59
C SER A 21 -7.66 18.12 3.85
N PHE A 22 -8.96 17.86 4.12
CA PHE A 22 -9.61 18.35 5.33
C PHE A 22 -9.12 17.62 6.59
N GLY A 23 -8.97 16.29 6.51
CA GLY A 23 -8.58 15.48 7.68
C GLY A 23 -7.19 15.77 8.22
N ILE A 24 -6.26 16.21 7.36
CA ILE A 24 -4.87 16.49 7.76
C ILE A 24 -4.54 17.99 7.88
N SER A 25 -5.49 18.88 7.57
CA SER A 25 -5.26 20.34 7.59
C SER A 25 -4.73 20.85 8.94
N GLU A 26 -5.19 20.26 10.06
CA GLU A 26 -4.76 20.65 11.41
C GLU A 26 -3.32 20.23 11.74
N LEU A 27 -2.70 19.33 10.96
CA LEU A 27 -1.32 18.93 11.19
C LEU A 27 -0.33 20.04 10.86
N ASN A 28 -0.72 21.05 10.08
CA ASN A 28 0.08 22.19 9.65
C ASN A 28 1.44 21.75 9.07
N CYS A 29 1.42 20.71 8.23
CA CYS A 29 2.57 20.15 7.54
C CYS A 29 2.44 20.29 6.03
N PRO A 30 3.55 20.48 5.28
CA PRO A 30 3.54 20.37 3.83
C PRO A 30 2.95 19.04 3.38
N THR A 31 1.92 19.11 2.54
CA THR A 31 1.15 17.96 2.13
C THR A 31 1.22 17.75 0.64
N ILE A 32 1.42 16.49 0.23
CA ILE A 32 1.40 16.03 -1.15
C ILE A 32 0.19 15.11 -1.29
N GLY A 33 -0.83 15.61 -2.01
CA GLY A 33 -2.02 14.83 -2.36
C GLY A 33 -1.67 13.77 -3.41
N MET A 34 -2.07 12.55 -3.16
CA MET A 34 -1.76 11.38 -4.00
C MET A 34 -3.02 10.63 -4.40
N TYR A 35 -3.04 10.13 -5.63
CA TYR A 35 -4.16 9.37 -6.15
C TYR A 35 -3.69 8.18 -6.96
N GLY A 36 -4.12 7.01 -6.57
CA GLY A 36 -3.97 5.73 -7.26
C GLY A 36 -5.20 4.85 -7.04
N ALA A 37 -6.39 5.47 -6.89
CA ALA A 37 -7.61 4.79 -6.45
C ALA A 37 -7.35 3.95 -5.19
N CYS A 38 -7.72 2.67 -5.19
CA CYS A 38 -7.52 1.78 -4.05
C CYS A 38 -6.03 1.48 -3.76
N SER A 39 -5.11 1.68 -4.73
CA SER A 39 -3.67 1.45 -4.57
C SER A 39 -2.93 2.58 -3.83
N THR A 40 -3.62 3.63 -3.42
CA THR A 40 -3.02 4.85 -2.86
C THR A 40 -2.10 4.58 -1.66
N MET A 41 -2.38 3.56 -0.83
CA MET A 41 -1.49 3.22 0.29
C MET A 41 -0.11 2.75 -0.20
N GLY A 42 -0.06 1.93 -1.25
CA GLY A 42 1.21 1.53 -1.88
C GLY A 42 1.95 2.70 -2.52
N LEU A 43 1.22 3.62 -3.14
CA LEU A 43 1.77 4.82 -3.75
C LEU A 43 2.38 5.76 -2.70
N THR A 44 1.67 6.02 -1.58
CA THR A 44 2.18 6.88 -0.50
C THR A 44 3.42 6.29 0.16
N LEU A 45 3.43 4.98 0.43
CA LEU A 45 4.59 4.28 0.99
C LEU A 45 5.80 4.32 0.04
N SER A 46 5.59 4.01 -1.24
CA SER A 46 6.66 4.01 -2.24
C SER A 46 7.30 5.40 -2.37
N THR A 47 6.46 6.43 -2.53
CA THR A 47 6.95 7.81 -2.67
C THR A 47 7.59 8.31 -1.38
N GLY A 48 6.97 8.06 -0.22
CA GLY A 48 7.53 8.42 1.08
C GLY A 48 8.90 7.77 1.32
N ALA A 49 9.06 6.49 1.00
CA ALA A 49 10.34 5.78 1.10
C ALA A 49 11.41 6.40 0.18
N MET A 50 11.05 6.78 -1.04
CA MET A 50 11.96 7.47 -1.97
C MET A 50 12.40 8.82 -1.41
N PHE A 51 11.49 9.62 -0.83
CA PHE A 51 11.80 10.92 -0.22
C PHE A 51 12.75 10.78 0.99
N VAL A 52 12.49 9.82 1.85
CA VAL A 52 13.34 9.53 3.01
C VAL A 52 14.72 9.04 2.55
N ASN A 53 14.77 8.10 1.61
CA ASN A 53 16.02 7.56 1.09
C ASN A 53 16.86 8.60 0.33
N ALA A 54 16.21 9.55 -0.34
CA ALA A 54 16.88 10.66 -1.04
C ALA A 54 17.31 11.80 -0.11
N GLY A 55 16.99 11.73 1.19
CA GLY A 55 17.40 12.73 2.20
C GLY A 55 16.57 14.00 2.20
N TYR A 56 15.39 14.03 1.56
CA TYR A 56 14.49 15.19 1.63
C TYR A 56 13.80 15.33 2.99
N ALA A 57 13.70 14.25 3.75
CA ALA A 57 13.11 14.24 5.07
C ALA A 57 13.60 13.06 5.91
N ASP A 58 13.75 13.27 7.21
CA ASP A 58 13.99 12.19 8.17
C ASP A 58 12.71 11.46 8.55
N HIS A 59 11.57 12.18 8.57
CA HIS A 59 10.27 11.63 8.92
C HIS A 59 9.21 12.11 7.94
N VAL A 60 8.44 11.18 7.41
CA VAL A 60 7.26 11.46 6.59
C VAL A 60 6.07 10.66 7.10
N LEU A 61 4.87 11.23 6.99
CA LEU A 61 3.62 10.55 7.27
C LEU A 61 2.99 10.09 5.95
N CYS A 62 2.75 8.79 5.83
CA CYS A 62 1.97 8.18 4.75
C CYS A 62 0.59 7.84 5.32
N VAL A 63 -0.47 8.42 4.77
CA VAL A 63 -1.83 8.20 5.25
C VAL A 63 -2.80 8.02 4.09
N THR A 64 -3.68 7.05 4.22
CA THR A 64 -4.72 6.79 3.24
C THR A 64 -6.01 6.50 3.96
N SER A 65 -7.09 7.10 3.49
CA SER A 65 -8.40 6.98 4.11
C SER A 65 -9.50 6.82 3.06
N SER A 66 -10.61 6.25 3.48
CA SER A 66 -11.84 6.23 2.73
C SER A 66 -13.01 6.42 3.69
N HIS A 67 -14.03 7.15 3.24
CA HIS A 67 -15.21 7.44 4.03
C HIS A 67 -16.46 7.40 3.15
N TYR A 68 -17.53 6.81 3.68
CA TYR A 68 -18.77 6.58 2.94
C TYR A 68 -19.30 7.85 2.27
N ALA A 69 -19.50 8.92 3.05
CA ALA A 69 -20.13 10.14 2.56
C ALA A 69 -19.29 10.90 1.54
N SER A 70 -17.96 10.90 1.70
CA SER A 70 -17.06 11.68 0.84
C SER A 70 -16.62 10.94 -0.42
N ALA A 71 -16.52 9.60 -0.39
CA ALA A 71 -15.90 8.83 -1.47
C ALA A 71 -16.65 7.55 -1.88
N GLU A 72 -17.10 6.75 -0.93
CA GLU A 72 -17.50 5.37 -1.20
C GLU A 72 -18.90 5.26 -1.80
N ARG A 73 -19.80 6.19 -1.45
CA ARG A 73 -21.23 6.14 -1.85
C ARG A 73 -21.43 5.94 -3.35
N GLN A 74 -20.60 6.56 -4.18
CA GLN A 74 -20.69 6.44 -5.63
C GLN A 74 -20.34 5.05 -6.16
N PHE A 75 -19.61 4.24 -5.40
CA PHE A 75 -19.23 2.86 -5.76
C PHE A 75 -20.16 1.82 -5.16
N ARG A 76 -21.05 2.21 -4.24
CA ARG A 76 -22.10 1.35 -3.68
C ARG A 76 -23.40 1.52 -4.43
N PHE A 77 -23.36 1.24 -5.72
CA PHE A 77 -24.51 1.40 -6.60
C PHE A 77 -25.19 0.05 -6.89
N PRO A 78 -26.52 -0.01 -7.02
CA PRO A 78 -27.46 1.08 -6.69
C PRO A 78 -27.63 1.27 -5.18
N SER A 79 -27.49 2.50 -4.71
CA SER A 79 -27.56 2.80 -3.26
C SER A 79 -28.91 2.46 -2.63
N ASP A 80 -29.99 2.56 -3.42
CA ASP A 80 -31.37 2.28 -2.96
C ASP A 80 -31.66 0.78 -2.89
N TYR A 81 -30.86 -0.06 -3.58
CA TYR A 81 -31.00 -1.49 -3.68
C TYR A 81 -29.69 -2.21 -3.43
N GLY A 82 -28.94 -1.77 -2.42
CA GLY A 82 -27.59 -2.24 -2.14
C GLY A 82 -27.45 -3.76 -1.94
N ASN A 83 -28.53 -4.46 -1.65
CA ASN A 83 -28.62 -5.92 -1.54
C ASN A 83 -28.75 -6.64 -2.88
N GLN A 84 -28.97 -5.94 -4.00
CA GLN A 84 -29.12 -6.51 -5.34
C GLN A 84 -27.85 -6.47 -6.17
N ARG A 85 -26.70 -6.42 -5.53
CA ARG A 85 -25.39 -6.45 -6.17
C ARG A 85 -25.09 -7.83 -6.76
N PRO A 86 -24.36 -7.93 -7.90
CA PRO A 86 -23.84 -9.21 -8.37
C PRO A 86 -22.82 -9.79 -7.38
N LEU A 87 -22.59 -11.10 -7.45
CA LEU A 87 -21.62 -11.78 -6.58
C LEU A 87 -20.16 -11.35 -6.81
N SER A 88 -19.88 -10.70 -7.95
CA SER A 88 -18.59 -10.11 -8.26
C SER A 88 -18.34 -8.75 -7.58
N ALA A 89 -19.42 -8.10 -7.09
CA ALA A 89 -19.30 -6.80 -6.46
C ALA A 89 -18.51 -6.84 -5.16
N GLU A 90 -17.75 -5.80 -4.93
CA GLU A 90 -16.96 -5.57 -3.73
C GLU A 90 -17.62 -4.48 -2.87
N TRP A 91 -17.33 -4.53 -1.57
CA TRP A 91 -17.86 -3.56 -0.62
C TRP A 91 -16.75 -2.60 -0.19
N THR A 92 -16.88 -1.32 -0.54
CA THR A 92 -15.90 -0.30 -0.14
C THR A 92 -15.81 -0.18 1.38
N VAL A 93 -14.57 -0.13 1.89
CA VAL A 93 -14.25 -0.10 3.32
C VAL A 93 -14.12 1.32 3.79
N THR A 94 -14.92 1.72 4.80
CA THR A 94 -14.69 2.94 5.55
C THR A 94 -13.56 2.71 6.55
N GLY A 95 -12.47 3.44 6.43
CA GLY A 95 -11.33 3.29 7.30
C GLY A 95 -10.16 4.19 6.93
N SER A 96 -9.18 4.25 7.81
CA SER A 96 -7.93 4.99 7.61
C SER A 96 -6.76 4.21 8.19
N GLY A 97 -5.64 4.23 7.48
CA GLY A 97 -4.37 3.73 7.97
C GLY A 97 -3.28 4.77 7.79
N ALA A 98 -2.44 4.92 8.80
CA ALA A 98 -1.33 5.85 8.81
C ALA A 98 -0.03 5.18 9.24
N VAL A 99 1.05 5.48 8.54
CA VAL A 99 2.39 4.95 8.84
C VAL A 99 3.38 6.10 8.79
N VAL A 100 4.24 6.18 9.79
CA VAL A 100 5.40 7.09 9.77
C VAL A 100 6.58 6.32 9.20
N LEU A 101 7.17 6.85 8.14
CA LEU A 101 8.45 6.37 7.63
C LEU A 101 9.55 7.25 8.22
N GLU A 102 10.58 6.62 8.73
CA GLU A 102 11.71 7.26 9.37
C GLU A 102 13.01 6.88 8.66
N SER A 103 13.91 7.86 8.52
CA SER A 103 15.25 7.56 8.03
C SER A 103 16.00 6.72 9.07
N VAL A 104 16.84 5.85 8.55
CA VAL A 104 17.70 5.00 9.37
C VAL A 104 18.55 5.83 10.33
N GLN A 105 19.01 7.00 9.90
CA GLN A 105 19.83 7.90 10.68
C GLN A 105 19.06 8.56 11.83
N ALA A 106 17.79 8.93 11.58
CA ALA A 106 16.94 9.55 12.58
C ALA A 106 16.52 8.57 13.69
N HIS A 107 16.33 7.30 13.34
CA HIS A 107 15.91 6.26 14.28
C HIS A 107 16.87 6.12 15.49
N THR A 108 18.15 6.40 15.31
CA THR A 108 19.15 6.32 16.39
C THR A 108 19.03 7.42 17.43
N THR A 109 18.30 8.49 17.12
CA THR A 109 18.10 9.65 18.01
C THR A 109 16.74 9.63 18.70
N THR A 110 15.79 8.87 18.19
CA THR A 110 14.45 8.68 18.76
C THR A 110 14.40 7.35 19.48
N GLN A 111 14.38 7.35 20.80
CA GLN A 111 14.15 6.16 21.64
C GLN A 111 12.69 5.68 21.51
N LEU A 112 12.27 5.30 20.33
CA LEU A 112 11.04 4.53 20.15
C LEU A 112 11.43 3.06 20.28
N ASP A 113 11.11 2.46 21.41
CA ASP A 113 11.41 1.06 21.77
C ASP A 113 10.77 0.00 20.87
N ILE A 114 10.20 0.39 19.72
CA ILE A 114 9.44 -0.52 18.87
C ILE A 114 9.91 -0.38 17.42
N PRO A 115 10.94 -1.11 17.00
CA PRO A 115 11.22 -1.26 15.58
C PRO A 115 10.10 -2.07 14.96
N LEU A 116 9.36 -1.47 14.02
CA LEU A 116 8.23 -2.14 13.41
C LEU A 116 8.69 -3.00 12.22
N ALA A 117 9.25 -2.36 11.21
CA ALA A 117 9.66 -2.99 9.98
C ALA A 117 10.51 -2.01 9.15
N LYS A 118 11.14 -2.50 8.09
CA LYS A 118 11.85 -1.67 7.10
C LYS A 118 11.28 -1.89 5.70
N ILE A 119 11.24 -0.84 4.89
CA ILE A 119 11.01 -0.92 3.46
C ILE A 119 12.36 -1.14 2.79
N THR A 120 12.50 -2.23 2.03
CA THR A 120 13.75 -2.63 1.37
C THR A 120 13.68 -2.58 -0.15
N GLY A 121 12.50 -2.42 -0.72
CA GLY A 121 12.31 -2.30 -2.16
C GLY A 121 10.93 -1.74 -2.49
N VAL A 122 10.86 -1.03 -3.62
CA VAL A 122 9.60 -0.52 -4.17
C VAL A 122 9.59 -0.76 -5.68
N THR A 123 8.42 -1.12 -6.23
CA THR A 123 8.17 -1.19 -7.66
C THR A 123 6.94 -0.38 -7.99
N THR A 124 7.14 0.76 -8.65
CA THR A 124 6.04 1.61 -9.10
C THR A 124 5.41 0.98 -10.34
N GLY A 125 4.13 0.62 -10.25
CA GLY A 125 3.42 0.01 -11.36
C GLY A 125 2.96 1.05 -12.39
N LYS A 126 2.67 0.58 -13.57
CA LYS A 126 2.07 1.34 -14.66
C LYS A 126 0.55 1.11 -14.73
N ILE A 127 -0.13 1.95 -15.47
CA ILE A 127 -1.55 1.76 -15.80
C ILE A 127 -1.67 0.63 -16.83
N VAL A 128 -2.52 -0.36 -16.53
CA VAL A 128 -2.78 -1.53 -17.37
C VAL A 128 -4.27 -1.59 -17.67
N ASP A 129 -4.63 -1.68 -18.93
CA ASP A 129 -6.02 -1.73 -19.39
C ASP A 129 -6.27 -2.96 -20.26
N TYR A 130 -7.15 -3.84 -19.80
CA TYR A 130 -7.60 -5.04 -20.53
C TYR A 130 -9.00 -4.87 -21.13
N GLY A 131 -9.53 -3.65 -21.18
CA GLY A 131 -10.82 -3.36 -21.77
C GLY A 131 -12.00 -3.77 -20.90
N ILE A 132 -11.83 -3.94 -19.60
CA ILE A 132 -12.92 -4.27 -18.68
C ILE A 132 -13.83 -3.05 -18.51
N THR A 133 -15.13 -3.23 -18.74
CA THR A 133 -16.13 -2.15 -18.62
C THR A 133 -17.15 -2.39 -17.50
N ASP A 134 -17.11 -3.57 -16.85
CA ASP A 134 -18.03 -3.91 -15.75
C ASP A 134 -17.56 -3.28 -14.43
N SER A 135 -18.23 -2.18 -14.03
CA SER A 135 -17.94 -1.48 -12.77
C SER A 135 -18.28 -2.28 -11.52
N MET A 136 -19.03 -3.38 -11.65
CA MET A 136 -19.38 -4.28 -10.55
C MET A 136 -18.42 -5.47 -10.45
N ASN A 137 -17.29 -5.43 -11.16
CA ASN A 137 -16.24 -6.44 -11.14
C ASN A 137 -14.87 -5.77 -11.18
N MET A 138 -14.56 -4.98 -10.14
CA MET A 138 -13.30 -4.24 -10.06
C MET A 138 -12.09 -5.16 -9.93
N GLY A 139 -12.25 -6.32 -9.29
CA GLY A 139 -11.19 -7.33 -9.21
C GLY A 139 -10.68 -7.77 -10.59
N ALA A 140 -11.57 -7.92 -11.57
CA ALA A 140 -11.17 -8.22 -12.95
C ALA A 140 -10.40 -7.07 -13.62
N ALA A 141 -10.73 -5.82 -13.30
CA ALA A 141 -10.01 -4.66 -13.83
C ALA A 141 -8.62 -4.49 -13.20
N MET A 142 -8.47 -4.85 -11.91
CA MET A 142 -7.23 -4.66 -11.16
C MET A 142 -6.23 -5.81 -11.30
N ALA A 143 -6.67 -7.04 -11.45
CA ALA A 143 -5.81 -8.23 -11.50
C ALA A 143 -4.69 -8.15 -12.56
N PRO A 144 -4.92 -7.65 -13.79
CA PRO A 144 -3.86 -7.47 -14.78
C PRO A 144 -2.75 -6.53 -14.33
N ALA A 145 -3.08 -5.42 -13.66
CA ALA A 145 -2.10 -4.47 -13.16
C ALA A 145 -1.30 -5.05 -11.99
N ALA A 146 -1.94 -5.81 -11.10
CA ALA A 146 -1.24 -6.56 -10.05
C ALA A 146 -0.27 -7.60 -10.63
N CYS A 147 -0.71 -8.36 -11.65
CA CYS A 147 0.12 -9.33 -12.34
C CYS A 147 1.36 -8.65 -12.96
N ASP A 148 1.17 -7.56 -13.71
CA ASP A 148 2.25 -6.82 -14.34
C ASP A 148 3.27 -6.31 -13.30
N THR A 149 2.78 -5.70 -12.21
CA THR A 149 3.63 -5.16 -11.15
C THR A 149 4.41 -6.24 -10.41
N ILE A 150 3.80 -7.39 -10.11
CA ILE A 150 4.47 -8.51 -9.44
C ILE A 150 5.55 -9.14 -10.35
N VAL A 151 5.25 -9.33 -11.63
CA VAL A 151 6.22 -9.83 -12.61
C VAL A 151 7.40 -8.88 -12.71
N GLN A 152 7.14 -7.59 -12.91
CA GLN A 152 8.19 -6.57 -12.97
C GLN A 152 9.03 -6.54 -11.71
N HIS A 153 8.39 -6.65 -10.55
CA HIS A 153 9.09 -6.71 -9.26
C HIS A 153 10.07 -7.88 -9.20
N PHE A 154 9.64 -9.08 -9.58
CA PHE A 154 10.52 -10.25 -9.57
C PHE A 154 11.67 -10.13 -10.57
N GLU A 155 11.42 -9.50 -11.72
CA GLU A 155 12.46 -9.25 -12.72
C GLU A 155 13.50 -8.23 -12.23
N ASP A 156 13.06 -7.11 -11.66
CA ASP A 156 13.95 -6.03 -11.22
C ASP A 156 14.81 -6.43 -10.01
N PHE A 157 14.21 -7.09 -9.04
CA PHE A 157 14.89 -7.50 -7.80
C PHE A 157 15.55 -8.88 -7.89
N LYS A 158 15.38 -9.61 -8.99
CA LYS A 158 15.87 -10.99 -9.18
C LYS A 158 15.38 -11.92 -8.07
N THR A 159 14.12 -11.75 -7.66
CA THR A 159 13.45 -12.51 -6.61
C THR A 159 12.39 -13.45 -7.22
N LYS A 160 11.87 -14.33 -6.39
CA LYS A 160 10.82 -15.31 -6.72
C LYS A 160 9.82 -15.43 -5.58
N PRO A 161 8.64 -16.03 -5.79
CA PRO A 161 7.63 -16.15 -4.75
C PRO A 161 8.14 -16.73 -3.43
N SER A 162 9.05 -17.72 -3.47
CA SER A 162 9.61 -18.34 -2.26
C SER A 162 10.48 -17.44 -1.40
N ASP A 163 10.85 -16.25 -1.88
CA ASP A 163 11.64 -15.28 -1.13
C ASP A 163 10.78 -14.40 -0.21
N TYR A 164 9.46 -14.62 -0.23
CA TYR A 164 8.47 -13.90 0.57
C TYR A 164 7.64 -14.86 1.40
N ASP A 165 7.35 -14.52 2.65
CA ASP A 165 6.40 -15.26 3.48
C ASP A 165 4.97 -15.07 2.98
N LYS A 166 4.64 -13.85 2.54
CA LYS A 166 3.37 -13.50 1.94
C LYS A 166 3.54 -12.51 0.78
N ILE A 167 2.65 -12.65 -0.22
CA ILE A 167 2.44 -11.70 -1.31
C ILE A 167 1.00 -11.21 -1.13
N ILE A 168 0.86 -9.92 -0.75
CA ILE A 168 -0.39 -9.40 -0.21
C ILE A 168 -0.94 -8.33 -1.14
N THR A 169 -2.10 -8.60 -1.75
CA THR A 169 -2.80 -7.63 -2.59
C THR A 169 -3.77 -6.77 -1.78
N GLY A 170 -4.14 -5.62 -2.34
CA GLY A 170 -4.92 -4.62 -1.62
C GLY A 170 -6.40 -4.92 -1.50
N ASP A 171 -7.04 -5.23 -2.61
CA ASP A 171 -8.50 -5.37 -2.69
C ASP A 171 -8.96 -6.06 -3.99
N LEU A 172 -8.23 -7.09 -4.40
CA LEU A 172 -8.65 -7.95 -5.52
C LEU A 172 -9.86 -8.79 -5.15
N SER A 173 -10.08 -9.00 -3.87
CA SER A 173 -11.17 -9.81 -3.34
C SER A 173 -11.19 -11.21 -3.96
N GLN A 174 -12.32 -11.90 -3.99
CA GLN A 174 -12.38 -13.30 -4.44
C GLN A 174 -12.11 -13.45 -5.93
N ILE A 175 -12.73 -12.60 -6.74
CA ILE A 175 -12.67 -12.74 -8.21
C ILE A 175 -11.27 -12.32 -8.70
N GLY A 176 -10.81 -11.15 -8.31
CA GLY A 176 -9.52 -10.65 -8.76
C GLY A 176 -8.33 -11.48 -8.25
N SER A 177 -8.41 -12.02 -7.02
CA SER A 177 -7.39 -12.93 -6.48
C SER A 177 -7.23 -14.18 -7.33
N LYS A 178 -8.36 -14.80 -7.73
CA LYS A 178 -8.34 -15.98 -8.60
C LYS A 178 -7.74 -15.63 -9.97
N LEU A 179 -8.20 -14.54 -10.58
CA LEU A 179 -7.69 -14.09 -11.87
C LEU A 179 -6.18 -13.76 -11.80
N LEU A 180 -5.70 -13.14 -10.73
CA LEU A 180 -4.28 -12.86 -10.54
C LEU A 180 -3.46 -14.16 -10.52
N ILE A 181 -3.90 -15.16 -9.75
CA ILE A 181 -3.22 -16.46 -9.68
C ILE A 181 -3.18 -17.11 -11.07
N ASP A 182 -4.30 -17.14 -11.78
CA ASP A 182 -4.37 -17.70 -13.13
C ASP A 182 -3.41 -16.97 -14.11
N LEU A 183 -3.42 -15.62 -14.11
CA LEU A 183 -2.53 -14.81 -14.96
C LEU A 183 -1.04 -15.02 -14.66
N LEU A 184 -0.68 -15.18 -13.38
CA LEU A 184 0.70 -15.45 -12.97
C LEU A 184 1.11 -16.90 -13.32
N CYS A 185 0.19 -17.87 -13.19
CA CYS A 185 0.42 -19.25 -13.61
C CYS A 185 0.73 -19.36 -15.11
N GLU A 186 0.06 -18.59 -15.98
CA GLU A 186 0.39 -18.51 -17.41
C GLU A 186 1.83 -18.04 -17.64
N LYS A 187 2.37 -17.22 -16.74
CA LYS A 187 3.75 -16.75 -16.75
C LYS A 187 4.71 -17.69 -15.99
N LYS A 188 4.24 -18.87 -15.55
CA LYS A 188 5.01 -19.86 -14.77
C LYS A 188 5.44 -19.35 -13.39
N ILE A 189 4.66 -18.45 -12.82
CA ILE A 189 4.83 -17.90 -11.46
C ILE A 189 3.66 -18.37 -10.62
N ASP A 190 3.94 -19.20 -9.62
CA ASP A 190 2.92 -19.68 -8.68
C ASP A 190 3.07 -18.96 -7.34
N ILE A 191 2.00 -18.26 -6.93
CA ILE A 191 1.92 -17.56 -5.65
C ILE A 191 0.83 -18.13 -4.73
N SER A 192 0.15 -19.22 -5.13
CA SER A 192 -1.07 -19.72 -4.48
C SER A 192 -0.90 -19.96 -2.98
N ASP A 193 0.22 -20.52 -2.55
CA ASP A 193 0.51 -20.82 -1.14
C ASP A 193 0.85 -19.58 -0.31
N ARG A 194 1.19 -18.46 -0.95
CA ARG A 194 1.69 -17.24 -0.31
C ARG A 194 0.78 -16.05 -0.49
N HIS A 195 -0.18 -16.16 -1.40
CA HIS A 195 -1.11 -15.08 -1.67
C HIS A 195 -2.05 -14.84 -0.48
N MET A 196 -2.29 -13.59 -0.23
CA MET A 196 -3.29 -13.05 0.70
C MET A 196 -3.87 -11.78 0.07
N ASP A 197 -5.12 -11.49 0.34
CA ASP A 197 -5.76 -10.27 -0.15
C ASP A 197 -6.45 -9.52 0.99
N CYS A 198 -6.18 -8.23 1.14
CA CYS A 198 -6.75 -7.44 2.22
C CYS A 198 -8.29 -7.36 2.15
N GLY A 199 -8.86 -7.38 0.94
CA GLY A 199 -10.30 -7.39 0.73
C GLY A 199 -10.97 -8.69 1.19
N LEU A 200 -10.20 -9.80 1.26
CA LEU A 200 -10.68 -11.07 1.82
C LEU A 200 -10.58 -11.13 3.34
N GLU A 201 -9.65 -10.37 3.92
CA GLU A 201 -9.34 -10.39 5.36
C GLU A 201 -10.14 -9.36 6.17
N ILE A 202 -10.64 -8.28 5.54
CA ILE A 202 -11.23 -7.15 6.25
C ILE A 202 -12.63 -7.43 6.80
N PHE A 203 -13.36 -8.37 6.19
CA PHE A 203 -14.73 -8.70 6.57
C PHE A 203 -14.90 -10.18 6.90
N GLU A 204 -15.80 -10.48 7.86
CA GLU A 204 -16.28 -11.85 8.09
C GLU A 204 -17.33 -12.21 7.03
N ARG A 205 -16.85 -12.73 5.90
CA ARG A 205 -17.65 -12.94 4.68
C ARG A 205 -18.82 -13.92 4.82
N LYS A 206 -18.78 -14.78 5.84
CA LYS A 206 -19.89 -15.74 6.08
C LYS A 206 -21.08 -15.08 6.76
N GLU A 207 -20.81 -14.03 7.53
CA GLU A 207 -21.81 -13.33 8.36
C GLU A 207 -22.18 -11.98 7.78
N GLN A 208 -21.27 -11.34 7.02
CA GLN A 208 -21.47 -10.02 6.44
C GLN A 208 -21.72 -10.12 4.94
N ASP A 209 -22.74 -9.43 4.46
CA ASP A 209 -23.13 -9.41 3.04
C ASP A 209 -22.21 -8.50 2.22
N VAL A 210 -20.99 -8.98 1.95
CA VAL A 210 -19.96 -8.25 1.20
C VAL A 210 -19.62 -8.87 -0.16
N HIS A 211 -20.30 -9.95 -0.55
CA HIS A 211 -20.13 -10.70 -1.78
C HIS A 211 -18.67 -11.08 -2.07
N ALA A 212 -17.99 -10.43 -3.06
CA ALA A 212 -16.62 -10.78 -3.41
C ALA A 212 -15.61 -10.44 -2.30
N GLY A 213 -15.87 -9.43 -1.47
CA GLY A 213 -15.00 -8.98 -0.39
C GLY A 213 -14.97 -7.48 -0.23
N GLY A 214 -13.96 -6.98 0.46
CA GLY A 214 -13.73 -5.55 0.68
C GLY A 214 -12.96 -4.89 -0.44
N SER A 215 -13.16 -3.58 -0.62
CA SER A 215 -12.47 -2.77 -1.62
C SER A 215 -12.14 -1.38 -1.09
N GLY A 216 -11.30 -0.66 -1.80
CA GLY A 216 -10.97 0.74 -1.52
C GLY A 216 -9.63 0.94 -0.81
N CYS A 217 -9.14 2.16 -0.89
CA CYS A 217 -7.83 2.50 -0.33
C CYS A 217 -7.78 2.42 1.19
N GLY A 218 -8.91 2.57 1.88
CA GLY A 218 -9.05 2.31 3.30
C GLY A 218 -8.85 0.83 3.67
N CYS A 219 -9.22 -0.10 2.77
CA CYS A 219 -9.07 -1.54 2.99
C CYS A 219 -7.61 -1.93 3.21
N SER A 220 -6.76 -1.69 2.22
CA SER A 220 -5.33 -2.03 2.30
C SER A 220 -4.60 -1.26 3.41
N ALA A 221 -5.00 0.00 3.67
CA ALA A 221 -4.39 0.82 4.71
C ALA A 221 -4.69 0.28 6.12
N VAL A 222 -5.94 -0.11 6.39
CA VAL A 222 -6.35 -0.68 7.69
C VAL A 222 -5.67 -2.03 7.91
N ILE A 223 -5.69 -2.92 6.93
CA ILE A 223 -5.06 -4.25 7.05
C ILE A 223 -3.55 -4.13 7.19
N LEU A 224 -2.89 -3.19 6.50
CA LEU A 224 -1.47 -2.92 6.70
C LEU A 224 -1.18 -2.57 8.16
N ALA A 225 -1.88 -1.56 8.70
CA ALA A 225 -1.61 -1.04 10.04
C ALA A 225 -2.03 -2.01 11.16
N ALA A 226 -3.21 -2.62 11.03
CA ALA A 226 -3.81 -3.41 12.10
C ALA A 226 -3.45 -4.91 12.07
N TYR A 227 -3.02 -5.43 10.92
CA TYR A 227 -2.74 -6.86 10.77
C TYR A 227 -1.34 -7.14 10.25
N ILE A 228 -0.94 -6.61 9.08
CA ILE A 228 0.34 -6.96 8.44
C ILE A 228 1.53 -6.52 9.31
N LEU A 229 1.59 -5.26 9.71
CA LEU A 229 2.69 -4.76 10.55
C LEU A 229 2.80 -5.49 11.89
N PRO A 230 1.71 -5.80 12.62
CA PRO A 230 1.77 -6.65 13.81
C PRO A 230 2.29 -8.06 13.55
N GLN A 231 2.00 -8.71 12.40
CA GLN A 231 2.56 -10.02 12.07
C GLN A 231 4.08 -9.95 11.84
N ILE A 232 4.53 -8.89 11.18
CA ILE A 232 5.96 -8.63 10.96
C ILE A 232 6.65 -8.31 12.29
N GLN A 233 6.05 -7.46 13.13
CA GLN A 233 6.58 -7.11 14.45
C GLN A 233 6.75 -8.34 15.36
N LYS A 234 5.80 -9.27 15.33
CA LYS A 234 5.87 -10.55 16.05
C LYS A 234 6.83 -11.56 15.40
N LYS A 235 7.47 -11.19 14.29
CA LYS A 235 8.36 -12.07 13.50
C LYS A 235 7.70 -13.35 12.97
N ILE A 236 6.35 -13.35 12.86
CA ILE A 236 5.60 -14.43 12.21
C ILE A 236 5.88 -14.39 10.71
N TRP A 237 5.89 -13.17 10.14
CA TRP A 237 6.39 -12.92 8.79
C TRP A 237 7.68 -12.12 8.85
N LYS A 238 8.67 -12.54 8.09
CA LYS A 238 9.98 -11.86 7.99
C LYS A 238 10.06 -10.94 6.80
N ARG A 239 9.42 -11.33 5.68
CA ARG A 239 9.45 -10.57 4.44
C ARG A 239 8.13 -10.72 3.69
N VAL A 240 7.48 -9.62 3.40
CA VAL A 240 6.25 -9.58 2.62
C VAL A 240 6.39 -8.67 1.42
N LEU A 241 5.70 -9.02 0.33
CA LEU A 241 5.48 -8.15 -0.81
C LEU A 241 4.05 -7.60 -0.71
N PHE A 242 3.93 -6.34 -0.36
CA PHE A 242 2.64 -5.64 -0.23
C PHE A 242 2.33 -4.92 -1.54
N VAL A 243 1.23 -5.28 -2.19
CA VAL A 243 0.85 -4.85 -3.55
C VAL A 243 -0.57 -4.30 -3.54
N PRO A 244 -0.82 -3.11 -2.99
CA PRO A 244 -2.11 -2.45 -3.12
C PRO A 244 -2.49 -2.22 -4.57
N THR A 245 -3.75 -2.51 -4.87
CA THR A 245 -4.35 -2.51 -6.20
C THR A 245 -5.39 -1.40 -6.32
N GLY A 246 -5.65 -0.92 -7.52
CA GLY A 246 -6.63 0.15 -7.74
C GLY A 246 -7.26 0.08 -9.13
N ALA A 247 -8.57 0.33 -9.18
CA ALA A 247 -9.33 0.51 -10.41
C ALA A 247 -9.54 2.01 -10.67
N LEU A 248 -9.07 2.49 -11.80
CA LEU A 248 -9.17 3.90 -12.18
C LEU A 248 -10.54 4.16 -12.81
N LEU A 249 -11.55 4.21 -11.98
CA LEU A 249 -12.96 4.37 -12.34
C LEU A 249 -13.46 5.77 -12.00
N SER A 250 -14.12 6.42 -12.94
CA SER A 250 -14.92 7.62 -12.69
C SER A 250 -16.33 7.43 -13.25
N LYS A 251 -17.31 8.14 -12.66
CA LYS A 251 -18.69 8.13 -13.19
C LYS A 251 -18.75 8.67 -14.62
N ILE A 252 -17.90 9.63 -14.96
CA ILE A 252 -17.87 10.23 -16.30
C ILE A 252 -17.39 9.19 -17.31
N SER A 253 -16.19 8.62 -17.10
CA SER A 253 -15.62 7.65 -18.02
C SER A 253 -16.51 6.41 -18.17
N PHE A 254 -17.11 5.93 -17.08
CA PHE A 254 -18.04 4.81 -17.09
C PHE A 254 -19.30 5.11 -17.92
N ASN A 255 -19.91 6.28 -17.72
CA ASN A 255 -21.11 6.68 -18.47
C ASN A 255 -20.82 6.89 -19.96
N GLU A 256 -19.60 7.20 -20.33
CA GLU A 256 -19.12 7.31 -21.71
C GLU A 256 -18.74 5.94 -22.33
N GLY A 257 -18.86 4.86 -21.56
CA GLY A 257 -18.53 3.50 -22.02
C GLY A 257 -17.03 3.21 -22.08
N ALA A 258 -16.19 4.00 -21.42
CA ALA A 258 -14.77 3.75 -21.34
C ALA A 258 -14.47 2.52 -20.47
N SER A 259 -13.35 1.86 -20.77
CA SER A 259 -12.81 0.79 -19.94
C SER A 259 -12.32 1.30 -18.57
N ILE A 260 -12.07 0.38 -17.64
CA ILE A 260 -11.60 0.63 -16.29
C ILE A 260 -10.14 0.14 -16.21
N PRO A 261 -9.15 1.00 -16.37
CA PRO A 261 -7.75 0.62 -16.22
C PRO A 261 -7.42 0.29 -14.75
N GLY A 262 -6.51 -0.67 -14.55
CA GLY A 262 -5.95 -1.00 -13.25
C GLY A 262 -4.58 -0.36 -13.02
N ILE A 263 -4.21 -0.20 -11.75
CA ILE A 263 -2.88 0.18 -11.31
C ILE A 263 -2.53 -0.55 -10.00
N ALA A 264 -1.25 -0.87 -9.80
CA ALA A 264 -0.78 -1.46 -8.55
C ALA A 264 0.64 -0.96 -8.24
N HIS A 265 1.00 -0.90 -6.96
CA HIS A 265 2.34 -0.53 -6.53
C HIS A 265 2.84 -1.56 -5.51
N ALA A 266 4.05 -2.07 -5.68
CA ALA A 266 4.61 -3.07 -4.78
C ALA A 266 5.63 -2.45 -3.81
N VAL A 267 5.55 -2.86 -2.55
CA VAL A 267 6.44 -2.45 -1.47
C VAL A 267 6.92 -3.69 -0.73
N VAL A 268 8.23 -3.88 -0.65
CA VAL A 268 8.84 -4.94 0.17
C VAL A 268 8.96 -4.45 1.59
N ILE A 269 8.32 -5.15 2.53
CA ILE A 269 8.36 -4.85 3.95
C ILE A 269 9.01 -6.03 4.67
N GLU A 270 10.08 -5.75 5.42
CA GLU A 270 10.84 -6.76 6.14
C GLU A 270 10.86 -6.49 7.64
N ALA A 271 10.86 -7.57 8.43
CA ALA A 271 11.11 -7.50 9.86
C ALA A 271 12.51 -6.91 10.12
N LEU A 272 12.61 -6.08 11.16
CA LEU A 272 13.90 -5.74 11.70
C LEU A 272 14.38 -6.88 12.59
N ASP A 273 15.49 -7.49 12.24
CA ASP A 273 16.25 -8.30 13.21
C ASP A 273 16.79 -7.35 14.27
N SER A 274 16.73 -7.77 15.54
CA SER A 274 17.21 -6.98 16.66
C SER A 274 18.53 -6.30 16.30
N PHE A 275 18.54 -4.97 16.21
CA PHE A 275 19.64 -4.11 15.84
C PHE A 275 20.57 -4.75 14.80
N ASP A 276 20.34 -4.44 13.53
CA ASP A 276 21.15 -4.98 12.44
C ASP A 276 22.63 -4.59 12.72
N GLU A 277 23.50 -5.58 12.99
CA GLU A 277 24.94 -5.38 13.25
C GLU A 277 25.63 -4.54 12.17
N ARG A 278 25.05 -4.48 10.96
CA ARG A 278 25.46 -3.59 9.88
C ARG A 278 25.22 -2.12 10.20
N PHE A 279 24.21 -1.82 11.01
CA PHE A 279 23.91 -0.47 11.50
C PHE A 279 24.95 0.00 12.50
N GLU A 280 25.27 -0.83 13.49
CA GLU A 280 26.33 -0.53 14.47
C GLU A 280 27.68 -0.36 13.78
N LYS A 281 28.00 -1.22 12.79
CA LYS A 281 29.24 -1.11 12.02
C LYS A 281 29.30 0.17 11.19
N LYS A 282 28.20 0.59 10.58
CA LYS A 282 28.14 1.81 9.76
C LYS A 282 28.19 3.07 10.63
N GLN A 283 27.53 3.09 11.78
CA GLN A 283 27.65 4.17 12.77
C GLN A 283 29.03 4.29 13.37
N LYS A 284 29.64 3.16 13.74
CA LYS A 284 31.03 3.16 14.21
C LYS A 284 31.99 3.69 13.15
N ALA A 285 31.79 3.37 11.89
CA ALA A 285 32.58 3.89 10.78
C ALA A 285 32.38 5.41 10.56
N MET A 286 31.14 5.92 10.71
CA MET A 286 30.86 7.36 10.57
C MET A 286 31.35 8.17 11.76
N SER A 287 31.19 7.71 12.99
CA SER A 287 31.72 8.37 14.19
C SER A 287 33.24 8.40 14.22
N LEU A 288 33.92 7.39 13.69
CA LEU A 288 35.37 7.38 13.52
C LEU A 288 35.84 8.37 12.43
N ALA A 289 35.03 8.57 11.37
CA ALA A 289 35.31 9.53 10.30
C ALA A 289 35.08 10.98 10.74
N GLU A 290 34.14 11.25 11.65
CA GLU A 290 33.87 12.57 12.22
C GLU A 290 34.81 12.92 13.35
N GLY A 291 35.23 11.95 14.20
CA GLY A 291 36.21 12.13 15.25
C GLY A 291 37.63 12.43 14.73
N GLY A 292 37.93 12.07 13.47
CA GLY A 292 39.21 12.38 12.81
C GLY A 292 39.35 13.81 12.26
N LYS A 293 38.30 14.63 12.27
CA LYS A 293 38.30 16.00 11.76
C LYS A 293 38.52 17.08 12.84
N SER A 294 38.60 16.71 14.11
CA SER A 294 38.70 17.66 15.22
C SER A 294 40.15 18.09 15.61
N CYS A 295 41.17 17.75 14.84
CA CYS A 295 42.55 18.21 15.12
C CYS A 295 43.22 18.74 13.86
N ARG A 296 42.83 19.91 13.38
CA ARG A 296 43.67 20.84 12.59
C ARG A 296 42.99 22.20 12.51
N ASN A 297 43.12 22.99 13.56
CA ASN A 297 43.13 24.44 13.49
C ASN A 297 44.36 24.92 14.24
N ILE A 298 45.37 25.29 13.50
CA ILE A 298 46.33 26.34 13.80
C ILE A 298 46.30 27.29 12.61
#